data_a1e8fc4c6ee69964bc2295b25c6c8b92
#
_entry.id   a1e8fc4c6ee69964bc2295b25c6c8b92
#
_cell.length_a   1.000
_cell.length_b   1.000
_cell.length_c   1.000
_cell.angle_alpha   90.00
_cell.angle_beta   90.00
_cell.angle_gamma   90.00
#
_symmetry.space_group_name_H-M   'P 1'
#
loop_
_entity.id
_entity.type
_entity.pdbx_description
1 polymer ?
#
loop_
_entity_poly.entity_id
_entity_poly.type
_entity_poly.pdbx_seq_one_letter_code
_entity_poly.pdbx_strand_id
1 'polypeptide(L)'
;MKTQVCIIGGGPSGLMLSQLLHLQGIETVVLERQSREYVLSRIRAGVLENGFTELMRQAQCGERMDKEGEVHDGFFIAHAGKLDRVDLHKYSNGSSVMVYGQTELTRDLYEARDRMNGIIIHNAEDVQPHDVKSANPYVTYRKNNTEYRVDCDYVIGADGFHGVSRKSIPADVLKEYEKVYPFGWLGVLSRTKPVSPELIYAKHDRGFALCSLRSQVLSRYYIHCLLYTSDAADE
;
A
#
# COMPACT_ATOMS: atom_id res chain seq x y z
N MET A 1 -27.46 3.91 3.08
CA MET A 1 -26.97 5.28 2.74
C MET A 1 -26.77 5.37 1.24
N LYS A 2 -26.58 6.59 0.70
CA LYS A 2 -26.31 6.80 -0.74
C LYS A 2 -25.05 7.62 -0.92
N THR A 3 -24.27 7.33 -1.98
CA THR A 3 -23.06 8.05 -2.38
C THR A 3 -22.89 7.95 -3.90
N GLN A 4 -22.00 8.73 -4.50
CA GLN A 4 -21.66 8.57 -5.92
C GLN A 4 -20.70 7.37 -6.09
N VAL A 5 -19.69 7.22 -5.24
CA VAL A 5 -18.71 6.14 -5.36
C VAL A 5 -18.54 5.40 -4.03
N CYS A 6 -18.77 4.10 -4.04
CA CYS A 6 -18.46 3.21 -2.93
C CYS A 6 -17.10 2.52 -3.20
N ILE A 7 -16.13 2.73 -2.32
CA ILE A 7 -14.77 2.19 -2.41
C ILE A 7 -14.62 1.06 -1.39
N ILE A 8 -14.32 -0.14 -1.85
CA ILE A 8 -14.06 -1.31 -1.01
C ILE A 8 -12.55 -1.41 -0.78
N GLY A 9 -12.12 -1.18 0.46
CA GLY A 9 -10.71 -1.17 0.89
C GLY A 9 -10.23 0.21 1.31
N GLY A 10 -9.89 0.37 2.60
CA GLY A 10 -9.35 1.58 3.22
C GLY A 10 -7.82 1.59 3.30
N GLY A 11 -7.15 0.88 2.40
CA GLY A 11 -5.70 0.96 2.22
C GLY A 11 -5.28 2.21 1.43
N PRO A 12 -3.97 2.40 1.18
CA PRO A 12 -3.45 3.60 0.50
C PRO A 12 -4.15 3.92 -0.83
N SER A 13 -4.45 2.89 -1.64
CA SER A 13 -5.08 3.07 -2.95
C SER A 13 -6.51 3.59 -2.83
N GLY A 14 -7.32 3.00 -1.94
CA GLY A 14 -8.71 3.41 -1.74
C GLY A 14 -8.81 4.79 -1.09
N LEU A 15 -7.96 5.08 -0.11
CA LEU A 15 -7.90 6.39 0.55
C LEU A 15 -7.43 7.49 -0.42
N MET A 16 -6.39 7.22 -1.23
CA MET A 16 -5.90 8.14 -2.26
C MET A 16 -7.01 8.46 -3.27
N LEU A 17 -7.66 7.44 -3.80
CA LEU A 17 -8.75 7.63 -4.74
C LEU A 17 -9.90 8.44 -4.11
N SER A 18 -10.31 8.09 -2.89
CA SER A 18 -11.35 8.83 -2.16
C SER A 18 -10.98 10.30 -1.98
N GLN A 19 -9.72 10.60 -1.67
CA GLN A 19 -9.23 11.96 -1.49
C GLN A 19 -9.25 12.75 -2.81
N LEU A 20 -8.75 12.17 -3.90
CA LEU A 20 -8.74 12.80 -5.21
C LEU A 20 -10.16 13.06 -5.74
N LEU A 21 -11.09 12.11 -5.57
CA LEU A 21 -12.50 12.28 -5.95
C LEU A 21 -13.17 13.39 -5.14
N HIS A 22 -12.92 13.44 -3.83
CA HIS A 22 -13.45 14.50 -2.98
C HIS A 22 -13.01 15.90 -3.44
N LEU A 23 -11.75 16.07 -3.83
CA LEU A 23 -11.24 17.34 -4.36
C LEU A 23 -11.91 17.76 -5.69
N GLN A 24 -12.55 16.81 -6.38
CA GLN A 24 -13.37 17.05 -7.57
C GLN A 24 -14.88 17.20 -7.25
N GLY A 25 -15.25 17.27 -5.98
CA GLY A 25 -16.64 17.38 -5.56
C GLY A 25 -17.45 16.08 -5.69
N ILE A 26 -16.78 14.93 -5.82
CA ILE A 26 -17.42 13.61 -5.92
C ILE A 26 -17.48 12.97 -4.53
N GLU A 27 -18.70 12.62 -4.10
CA GLU A 27 -18.94 11.98 -2.82
C GLU A 27 -18.50 10.52 -2.81
N THR A 28 -17.79 10.13 -1.75
CA THR A 28 -17.29 8.78 -1.60
C THR A 28 -17.59 8.20 -0.22
N VAL A 29 -17.84 6.90 -0.17
CA VAL A 29 -17.84 6.10 1.05
C VAL A 29 -16.78 5.02 0.92
N VAL A 30 -15.87 4.95 1.88
CA VAL A 30 -14.83 3.90 1.93
C VAL A 30 -15.24 2.85 2.97
N LEU A 31 -15.24 1.58 2.58
CA LEU A 31 -15.49 0.44 3.46
C LEU A 31 -14.15 -0.25 3.76
N GLU A 32 -13.76 -0.28 5.04
CA GLU A 32 -12.53 -0.95 5.49
C GLU A 32 -12.90 -2.08 6.48
N ARG A 33 -12.39 -3.27 6.22
CA ARG A 33 -12.67 -4.46 7.04
C ARG A 33 -12.07 -4.36 8.44
N GLN A 34 -10.94 -3.71 8.57
CA GLN A 34 -10.20 -3.61 9.82
C GLN A 34 -10.45 -2.29 10.54
N SER A 35 -10.05 -2.22 11.80
CA SER A 35 -10.00 -0.95 12.53
C SER A 35 -8.89 -0.04 11.98
N ARG A 36 -9.01 1.26 12.20
CA ARG A 36 -7.99 2.23 11.83
C ARG A 36 -6.65 1.94 12.49
N GLU A 37 -6.67 1.57 13.76
CA GLU A 37 -5.49 1.22 14.56
C GLU A 37 -4.78 0.00 13.94
N TYR A 38 -5.53 -1.02 13.55
CA TYR A 38 -4.98 -2.19 12.89
C TYR A 38 -4.31 -1.81 11.55
N VAL A 39 -5.00 -1.05 10.70
CA VAL A 39 -4.44 -0.61 9.40
C VAL A 39 -3.13 0.15 9.60
N LEU A 40 -3.08 1.07 10.56
CA LEU A 40 -1.89 1.88 10.88
C LEU A 40 -0.80 1.11 11.63
N SER A 41 -1.12 -0.02 12.27
CA SER A 41 -0.11 -0.87 12.92
C SER A 41 0.67 -1.77 11.96
N ARG A 42 0.14 -1.97 10.73
CA ARG A 42 0.76 -2.86 9.74
C ARG A 42 1.95 -2.23 9.07
N ILE A 43 3.13 -2.76 9.36
CA ILE A 43 4.37 -2.32 8.72
C ILE A 43 4.40 -2.85 7.29
N ARG A 44 4.49 -1.95 6.33
CA ARG A 44 4.51 -2.23 4.89
C ARG A 44 5.77 -1.64 4.24
N ALA A 45 5.91 -1.81 2.93
CA ALA A 45 6.95 -1.16 2.15
C ALA A 45 6.91 0.37 2.30
N GLY A 46 7.85 1.08 1.72
CA GLY A 46 7.93 2.54 1.86
C GLY A 46 8.94 3.11 0.89
N VAL A 47 9.00 2.55 -0.31
CA VAL A 47 9.65 3.18 -1.47
C VAL A 47 8.52 3.60 -2.40
N LEU A 48 8.41 4.89 -2.65
CA LEU A 48 7.38 5.50 -3.48
C LEU A 48 8.00 5.92 -4.80
N GLU A 49 7.35 5.56 -5.88
CA GLU A 49 7.70 6.05 -7.21
C GLU A 49 7.27 7.50 -7.40
N ASN A 50 7.94 8.22 -8.30
CA ASN A 50 7.66 9.63 -8.57
C ASN A 50 6.19 9.91 -8.90
N GLY A 51 5.55 9.07 -9.71
CA GLY A 51 4.13 9.22 -10.03
C GLY A 51 3.23 9.19 -8.80
N PHE A 52 3.55 8.38 -7.81
CA PHE A 52 2.77 8.32 -6.57
C PHE A 52 3.04 9.52 -5.65
N THR A 53 4.28 10.01 -5.57
CA THR A 53 4.58 11.22 -4.79
C THR A 53 3.86 12.45 -5.37
N GLU A 54 3.77 12.56 -6.70
CA GLU A 54 2.97 13.60 -7.36
C GLU A 54 1.47 13.48 -7.04
N LEU A 55 0.92 12.26 -7.01
CA LEU A 55 -0.47 12.06 -6.58
C LEU A 55 -0.70 12.48 -5.13
N MET A 56 0.26 12.24 -4.21
CA MET A 56 0.19 12.73 -2.82
C MET A 56 0.12 14.25 -2.75
N ARG A 57 0.90 14.96 -3.58
CA ARG A 57 0.88 16.42 -3.67
C ARG A 57 -0.45 16.93 -4.25
N GLN A 58 -0.93 16.32 -5.34
CA GLN A 58 -2.23 16.63 -5.94
C GLN A 58 -3.38 16.38 -4.98
N ALA A 59 -3.30 15.33 -4.16
CA ALA A 59 -4.26 15.00 -3.12
C ALA A 59 -4.17 15.92 -1.89
N GLN A 60 -3.24 16.89 -1.88
CA GLN A 60 -2.98 17.80 -0.74
C GLN A 60 -2.59 17.04 0.55
N CYS A 61 -1.87 15.92 0.39
CA CYS A 61 -1.39 15.05 1.47
C CYS A 61 0.14 14.90 1.47
N GLY A 62 0.88 15.64 0.63
CA GLY A 62 2.31 15.46 0.41
C GLY A 62 3.21 16.23 1.36
N GLU A 63 2.70 17.16 2.18
CA GLU A 63 3.53 18.10 2.98
C GLU A 63 4.51 17.37 3.91
N ARG A 64 4.01 16.39 4.70
CA ARG A 64 4.87 15.65 5.61
C ARG A 64 5.80 14.70 4.86
N MET A 65 5.34 14.09 3.78
CA MET A 65 6.18 13.28 2.89
C MET A 65 7.35 14.08 2.32
N ASP A 66 7.11 15.30 1.84
CA ASP A 66 8.16 16.17 1.28
C ASP A 66 9.15 16.66 2.34
N LYS A 67 8.74 16.75 3.59
CA LYS A 67 9.58 17.19 4.71
C LYS A 67 10.40 16.05 5.33
N GLU A 68 9.82 14.87 5.46
CA GLU A 68 10.38 13.74 6.23
C GLU A 68 10.87 12.59 5.34
N GLY A 69 10.45 12.55 4.08
CA GLY A 69 10.85 11.52 3.13
C GLY A 69 12.29 11.72 2.64
N GLU A 70 12.95 10.62 2.32
CA GLU A 70 14.32 10.60 1.83
C GLU A 70 14.32 10.30 0.33
N VAL A 71 14.82 11.23 -0.49
CA VAL A 71 14.91 11.06 -1.95
C VAL A 71 16.13 10.21 -2.29
N HIS A 72 15.92 9.19 -3.11
CA HIS A 72 17.00 8.35 -3.63
C HIS A 72 17.08 8.49 -5.15
N ASP A 73 18.22 8.92 -5.65
CA ASP A 73 18.51 9.04 -7.08
C ASP A 73 19.12 7.75 -7.66
N GLY A 74 19.31 6.75 -6.82
CA GLY A 74 19.89 5.48 -7.20
C GLY A 74 19.74 4.40 -6.15
N PHE A 75 20.35 3.28 -6.42
CA PHE A 75 20.52 2.16 -5.50
C PHE A 75 21.81 1.39 -5.81
N PHE A 76 22.27 0.59 -4.88
CA PHE A 76 23.45 -0.24 -5.05
C PHE A 76 23.12 -1.71 -5.26
N ILE A 77 23.93 -2.37 -6.09
CA ILE A 77 23.95 -3.82 -6.24
C ILE A 77 25.29 -4.31 -5.67
N ALA A 78 25.22 -5.09 -4.60
CA ALA A 78 26.38 -5.73 -3.99
C ALA A 78 26.45 -7.20 -4.43
N HIS A 79 27.50 -7.60 -5.13
CA HIS A 79 27.70 -8.97 -5.57
C HIS A 79 29.20 -9.28 -5.74
N ALA A 80 29.61 -10.51 -5.46
CA ALA A 80 30.99 -11.00 -5.66
C ALA A 80 32.08 -10.03 -5.13
N GLY A 81 31.84 -9.39 -3.97
CA GLY A 81 32.76 -8.43 -3.36
C GLY A 81 32.80 -7.04 -4.03
N LYS A 82 31.92 -6.78 -4.99
CA LYS A 82 31.76 -5.47 -5.67
C LYS A 82 30.51 -4.76 -5.19
N LEU A 83 30.52 -3.44 -5.30
CA LEU A 83 29.38 -2.58 -5.01
C LEU A 83 29.21 -1.61 -6.20
N ASP A 84 28.21 -1.88 -7.03
CA ASP A 84 27.93 -1.10 -8.22
C ASP A 84 26.68 -0.23 -7.99
N ARG A 85 26.76 1.06 -8.29
CA ARG A 85 25.62 1.99 -8.18
C ARG A 85 24.86 2.06 -9.49
N VAL A 86 23.56 1.87 -9.43
CA VAL A 86 22.61 2.15 -10.52
C VAL A 86 22.04 3.54 -10.31
N ASP A 87 22.28 4.42 -11.25
CA ASP A 87 21.79 5.79 -11.26
C ASP A 87 20.38 5.84 -11.85
N LEU A 88 19.36 5.91 -10.98
CA LEU A 88 17.95 5.98 -11.40
C LEU A 88 17.70 7.25 -12.18
N HIS A 89 18.19 8.38 -11.71
CA HIS A 89 17.98 9.68 -12.33
C HIS A 89 18.44 9.69 -13.80
N LYS A 90 19.61 9.09 -14.05
CA LYS A 90 20.17 8.95 -15.40
C LYS A 90 19.34 8.06 -16.30
N TYR A 91 18.82 6.92 -15.77
CA TYR A 91 18.17 5.90 -16.59
C TYR A 91 16.64 6.00 -16.63
N SER A 92 16.03 6.91 -15.87
CA SER A 92 14.58 7.10 -15.79
C SER A 92 14.14 8.52 -16.16
N ASN A 93 14.85 9.19 -17.06
CA ASN A 93 14.55 10.56 -17.50
C ASN A 93 14.42 11.56 -16.35
N GLY A 94 15.32 11.49 -15.38
CA GLY A 94 15.36 12.41 -14.24
C GLY A 94 14.42 12.05 -13.09
N SER A 95 13.85 10.84 -13.08
CA SER A 95 13.00 10.39 -11.96
C SER A 95 13.84 9.83 -10.82
N SER A 96 13.35 10.01 -9.60
CA SER A 96 13.89 9.48 -8.35
C SER A 96 12.82 8.62 -7.66
N VAL A 97 13.18 7.97 -6.58
CA VAL A 97 12.21 7.35 -5.67
C VAL A 97 12.28 8.02 -4.31
N MET A 98 11.17 8.00 -3.60
CA MET A 98 11.06 8.55 -2.25
C MET A 98 10.93 7.42 -1.23
N VAL A 99 11.80 7.40 -0.25
CA VAL A 99 11.62 6.51 0.91
C VAL A 99 10.75 7.22 1.93
N TYR A 100 9.50 6.79 2.02
CA TYR A 100 8.53 7.26 2.98
C TYR A 100 7.62 6.11 3.38
N GLY A 101 7.52 5.83 4.68
CA GLY A 101 6.84 4.63 5.17
C GLY A 101 5.37 4.58 4.75
N GLN A 102 4.91 3.43 4.23
CA GLN A 102 3.50 3.27 3.83
C GLN A 102 2.54 3.52 5.01
N THR A 103 2.94 3.25 6.24
CA THR A 103 2.17 3.57 7.44
C THR A 103 1.97 5.08 7.59
N GLU A 104 3.03 5.85 7.37
CA GLU A 104 2.99 7.31 7.48
C GLU A 104 2.14 7.93 6.38
N LEU A 105 2.36 7.51 5.16
CA LEU A 105 1.54 7.91 4.02
C LEU A 105 0.04 7.58 4.22
N THR A 106 -0.27 6.39 4.78
CA THR A 106 -1.65 5.99 5.08
C THR A 106 -2.26 6.88 6.16
N ARG A 107 -1.46 7.25 7.17
CA ARG A 107 -1.86 8.21 8.22
C ARG A 107 -2.19 9.57 7.62
N ASP A 108 -1.35 10.10 6.74
CA ASP A 108 -1.58 11.39 6.07
C ASP A 108 -2.90 11.40 5.28
N LEU A 109 -3.19 10.30 4.59
CA LEU A 109 -4.44 10.14 3.85
C LEU A 109 -5.65 10.06 4.80
N TYR A 110 -5.56 9.34 5.92
CA TYR A 110 -6.62 9.32 6.93
C TYR A 110 -6.87 10.72 7.50
N GLU A 111 -5.82 11.42 7.88
CA GLU A 111 -5.93 12.79 8.43
C GLU A 111 -6.53 13.77 7.42
N ALA A 112 -6.18 13.64 6.14
CA ALA A 112 -6.81 14.44 5.10
C ALA A 112 -8.31 14.14 4.96
N ARG A 113 -8.69 12.86 5.00
CA ARG A 113 -10.10 12.47 4.96
C ARG A 113 -10.88 12.98 6.18
N ASP A 114 -10.27 12.92 7.36
CA ASP A 114 -10.87 13.46 8.61
C ASP A 114 -11.09 14.98 8.50
N ARG A 115 -10.08 15.73 8.02
CA ARG A 115 -10.22 17.20 7.82
C ARG A 115 -11.34 17.59 6.85
N MET A 116 -11.63 16.71 5.89
CA MET A 116 -12.67 16.94 4.88
C MET A 116 -14.00 16.25 5.23
N ASN A 117 -14.15 15.73 6.44
CA ASN A 117 -15.33 14.96 6.87
C ASN A 117 -15.66 13.78 5.95
N GLY A 118 -14.62 13.15 5.39
CA GLY A 118 -14.75 11.99 4.50
C GLY A 118 -15.27 10.76 5.24
N ILE A 119 -16.21 10.05 4.62
CA ILE A 119 -16.83 8.89 5.24
C ILE A 119 -15.97 7.65 5.02
N ILE A 120 -15.41 7.13 6.12
CA ILE A 120 -14.70 5.84 6.16
C ILE A 120 -15.37 4.97 7.22
N ILE A 121 -15.88 3.84 6.80
CA ILE A 121 -16.55 2.87 7.67
C ILE A 121 -15.56 1.74 7.97
N HIS A 122 -15.02 1.76 9.18
CA HIS A 122 -14.16 0.71 9.71
C HIS A 122 -14.97 -0.46 10.28
N ASN A 123 -14.33 -1.62 10.35
CA ASN A 123 -14.94 -2.88 10.78
C ASN A 123 -16.16 -3.25 9.91
N ALA A 124 -16.05 -2.98 8.61
CA ALA A 124 -17.03 -3.38 7.62
C ALA A 124 -16.75 -4.82 7.20
N GLU A 125 -17.44 -5.77 7.83
CA GLU A 125 -17.31 -7.21 7.58
C GLU A 125 -18.26 -7.65 6.46
N ASP A 126 -18.00 -8.83 5.88
CA ASP A 126 -18.84 -9.47 4.87
C ASP A 126 -19.28 -8.53 3.73
N VAL A 127 -18.37 -7.67 3.30
CA VAL A 127 -18.61 -6.72 2.21
C VAL A 127 -18.91 -7.48 0.93
N GLN A 128 -20.01 -7.14 0.25
CA GLN A 128 -20.38 -7.72 -1.04
C GLN A 128 -20.89 -6.66 -2.00
N PRO A 129 -20.31 -6.55 -3.21
CA PRO A 129 -20.85 -5.73 -4.29
C PRO A 129 -22.00 -6.47 -4.99
N HIS A 130 -23.04 -5.74 -5.35
CA HIS A 130 -24.24 -6.24 -6.03
C HIS A 130 -24.56 -5.38 -7.24
N ASP A 131 -25.14 -5.98 -8.24
CA ASP A 131 -25.71 -5.32 -9.43
C ASP A 131 -24.72 -4.38 -10.15
N VAL A 132 -23.42 -4.67 -10.07
CA VAL A 132 -22.31 -3.81 -10.54
C VAL A 132 -22.36 -3.49 -12.05
N LYS A 133 -23.16 -4.23 -12.83
CA LYS A 133 -23.38 -3.98 -14.25
C LYS A 133 -24.68 -3.21 -14.54
N SER A 134 -25.46 -2.92 -13.50
CA SER A 134 -26.75 -2.22 -13.64
C SER A 134 -26.57 -0.70 -13.47
N ALA A 135 -27.64 0.04 -13.69
CA ALA A 135 -27.69 1.47 -13.41
C ALA A 135 -27.79 1.79 -11.91
N ASN A 136 -27.99 0.80 -11.06
CA ASN A 136 -28.21 0.97 -9.61
C ASN A 136 -27.36 -0.04 -8.81
N PRO A 137 -26.02 0.03 -8.90
CA PRO A 137 -25.16 -0.83 -8.10
C PRO A 137 -25.26 -0.46 -6.62
N TYR A 138 -25.02 -1.44 -5.77
CA TYR A 138 -24.95 -1.23 -4.33
C TYR A 138 -23.97 -2.19 -3.66
N VAL A 139 -23.55 -1.85 -2.45
CA VAL A 139 -22.67 -2.69 -1.63
C VAL A 139 -23.36 -2.96 -0.30
N THR A 140 -23.39 -4.22 0.12
CA THR A 140 -23.78 -4.60 1.49
C THR A 140 -22.55 -4.87 2.34
N TYR A 141 -22.64 -4.59 3.62
CA TYR A 141 -21.63 -4.93 4.61
C TYR A 141 -22.28 -5.17 5.97
N ARG A 142 -21.59 -5.87 6.85
CA ARG A 142 -22.02 -6.07 8.23
C ARG A 142 -21.12 -5.33 9.19
N LYS A 143 -21.70 -4.71 10.21
CA LYS A 143 -21.00 -4.08 11.32
C LYS A 143 -21.79 -4.26 12.60
N ASN A 144 -21.11 -4.74 13.66
CA ASN A 144 -21.75 -5.06 14.95
C ASN A 144 -22.98 -5.98 14.79
N ASN A 145 -22.87 -7.03 13.99
CA ASN A 145 -23.93 -7.99 13.65
C ASN A 145 -25.16 -7.39 12.95
N THR A 146 -25.09 -6.13 12.49
CA THR A 146 -26.16 -5.49 11.73
C THR A 146 -25.72 -5.33 10.28
N GLU A 147 -26.60 -5.69 9.37
CA GLU A 147 -26.40 -5.50 7.94
C GLU A 147 -26.73 -4.07 7.51
N TYR A 148 -25.90 -3.52 6.65
CA TYR A 148 -26.05 -2.19 6.08
C TYR A 148 -25.94 -2.24 4.56
N ARG A 149 -26.50 -1.24 3.90
CA ARG A 149 -26.44 -1.08 2.46
C ARG A 149 -25.98 0.33 2.09
N VAL A 150 -25.10 0.40 1.07
CA VAL A 150 -24.66 1.63 0.41
C VAL A 150 -25.12 1.56 -1.04
N ASP A 151 -26.08 2.38 -1.43
CA ASP A 151 -26.45 2.60 -2.83
C ASP A 151 -25.45 3.57 -3.46
N CYS A 152 -25.00 3.31 -4.67
CA CYS A 152 -23.98 4.14 -5.32
C CYS A 152 -24.13 4.12 -6.84
N ASP A 153 -23.46 5.04 -7.51
CA ASP A 153 -23.40 5.07 -8.97
C ASP A 153 -22.25 4.18 -9.48
N TYR A 154 -21.16 4.07 -8.69
CA TYR A 154 -19.98 3.25 -9.00
C TYR A 154 -19.49 2.49 -7.78
N VAL A 155 -19.00 1.26 -8.02
CA VAL A 155 -18.28 0.45 -7.03
C VAL A 155 -16.84 0.30 -7.47
N ILE A 156 -15.88 0.61 -6.59
CA ILE A 156 -14.45 0.50 -6.84
C ILE A 156 -13.83 -0.50 -5.87
N GLY A 157 -13.15 -1.51 -6.40
CA GLY A 157 -12.36 -2.47 -5.60
C GLY A 157 -10.94 -1.96 -5.38
N ALA A 158 -10.57 -1.72 -4.13
CA ALA A 158 -9.22 -1.36 -3.68
C ALA A 158 -8.77 -2.21 -2.47
N ASP A 159 -9.34 -3.41 -2.35
CA ASP A 159 -9.27 -4.32 -1.19
C ASP A 159 -8.13 -5.35 -1.26
N GLY A 160 -7.20 -5.14 -2.20
CA GLY A 160 -5.96 -5.91 -2.31
C GLY A 160 -6.15 -7.33 -2.84
N PHE A 161 -5.08 -8.12 -2.75
CA PHE A 161 -5.00 -9.44 -3.37
C PHE A 161 -6.09 -10.41 -2.88
N HIS A 162 -6.40 -10.42 -1.58
CA HIS A 162 -7.40 -11.31 -0.97
C HIS A 162 -8.79 -10.69 -0.85
N GLY A 163 -9.02 -9.55 -1.51
CA GLY A 163 -10.27 -8.83 -1.45
C GLY A 163 -11.44 -9.53 -2.13
N VAL A 164 -12.65 -9.09 -1.81
CA VAL A 164 -13.90 -9.62 -2.38
C VAL A 164 -14.14 -9.10 -3.80
N SER A 165 -13.62 -7.91 -4.11
CA SER A 165 -13.88 -7.24 -5.40
C SER A 165 -13.41 -8.08 -6.58
N ARG A 166 -12.18 -8.63 -6.52
CA ARG A 166 -11.66 -9.51 -7.56
C ARG A 166 -12.52 -10.77 -7.71
N LYS A 167 -12.96 -11.36 -6.59
CA LYS A 167 -13.79 -12.56 -6.59
C LYS A 167 -15.19 -12.34 -7.15
N SER A 168 -15.63 -11.06 -7.21
CA SER A 168 -16.91 -10.67 -7.80
C SER A 168 -16.86 -10.50 -9.32
N ILE A 169 -15.67 -10.59 -9.93
CA ILE A 169 -15.51 -10.59 -11.39
C ILE A 169 -15.96 -11.95 -11.91
N PRO A 170 -16.84 -11.99 -12.94
CA PRO A 170 -17.28 -13.25 -13.52
C PRO A 170 -16.13 -14.12 -14.01
N ALA A 171 -16.22 -15.43 -13.79
CA ALA A 171 -15.15 -16.39 -14.10
C ALA A 171 -14.80 -16.50 -15.59
N ASP A 172 -15.72 -16.13 -16.46
CA ASP A 172 -15.52 -16.06 -17.92
C ASP A 172 -14.70 -14.83 -18.34
N VAL A 173 -14.62 -13.82 -17.49
CA VAL A 173 -13.85 -12.58 -17.70
C VAL A 173 -12.52 -12.61 -16.99
N LEU A 174 -12.49 -13.11 -15.74
CA LEU A 174 -11.30 -13.15 -14.90
C LEU A 174 -10.32 -14.21 -15.41
N LYS A 175 -9.10 -13.77 -15.74
CA LYS A 175 -7.97 -14.67 -16.00
C LYS A 175 -6.91 -14.43 -14.94
N GLU A 176 -6.61 -15.48 -14.17
CA GLU A 176 -5.59 -15.43 -13.12
C GLU A 176 -4.38 -16.26 -13.53
N TYR A 177 -3.20 -15.73 -13.26
CA TYR A 177 -1.94 -16.45 -13.30
C TYR A 177 -1.27 -16.32 -11.95
N GLU A 178 -1.00 -17.46 -11.32
CA GLU A 178 -0.33 -17.52 -10.02
C GLU A 178 0.93 -18.37 -10.11
N LYS A 179 2.03 -17.87 -9.58
CA LYS A 179 3.27 -18.60 -9.39
C LYS A 179 3.72 -18.51 -7.95
N VAL A 180 3.75 -19.64 -7.28
CA VAL A 180 4.26 -19.76 -5.92
C VAL A 180 5.78 -19.95 -5.97
N TYR A 181 6.51 -19.10 -5.26
CA TYR A 181 7.96 -19.23 -5.11
C TYR A 181 8.30 -19.93 -3.80
N PRO A 182 9.32 -20.83 -3.78
CA PRO A 182 9.67 -21.60 -2.60
C PRO A 182 10.51 -20.80 -1.59
N PHE A 183 10.17 -19.52 -1.37
CA PHE A 183 10.85 -18.67 -0.41
C PHE A 183 9.94 -17.60 0.15
N GLY A 184 10.28 -17.10 1.32
CA GLY A 184 9.67 -15.96 1.96
C GLY A 184 10.65 -14.82 2.20
N TRP A 185 10.15 -13.72 2.72
CA TRP A 185 10.92 -12.54 3.08
C TRP A 185 10.79 -12.26 4.57
N LEU A 186 11.89 -12.40 5.32
CA LEU A 186 11.95 -11.92 6.70
C LEU A 186 12.21 -10.41 6.69
N GLY A 187 11.28 -9.64 7.21
CA GLY A 187 11.43 -8.20 7.39
C GLY A 187 11.91 -7.86 8.80
N VAL A 188 13.08 -7.24 8.91
CA VAL A 188 13.66 -6.81 10.20
C VAL A 188 13.73 -5.29 10.25
N LEU A 189 13.17 -4.66 11.30
CA LEU A 189 13.40 -3.26 11.64
C LEU A 189 14.43 -3.19 12.76
N SER A 190 15.44 -2.35 12.57
CA SER A 190 16.52 -2.16 13.56
C SER A 190 16.70 -0.68 13.85
N ARG A 191 16.72 -0.33 15.13
CA ARG A 191 17.07 1.02 15.60
C ARG A 191 18.58 1.23 15.52
N THR A 192 19.08 1.26 14.30
CA THR A 192 20.50 1.44 13.98
C THR A 192 20.64 2.45 12.85
N LYS A 193 21.79 3.11 12.79
CA LYS A 193 22.14 3.93 11.64
C LYS A 193 22.14 3.07 10.37
N PRO A 194 21.54 3.54 9.27
CA PRO A 194 21.58 2.84 8.00
C PRO A 194 23.00 2.58 7.50
N VAL A 195 23.19 1.43 6.84
CA VAL A 195 24.49 1.06 6.24
C VAL A 195 24.81 1.86 4.98
N SER A 196 23.81 2.48 4.38
CA SER A 196 23.93 3.32 3.18
C SER A 196 22.81 4.36 3.15
N PRO A 197 23.04 5.54 2.56
CA PRO A 197 21.98 6.52 2.32
C PRO A 197 21.00 6.05 1.23
N GLU A 198 21.40 5.15 0.34
CA GLU A 198 20.54 4.55 -0.70
C GLU A 198 20.36 3.05 -0.45
N LEU A 199 19.35 2.46 -1.09
CA LEU A 199 19.07 1.03 -1.04
C LEU A 199 20.27 0.19 -1.50
N ILE A 200 20.51 -0.95 -0.84
CA ILE A 200 21.49 -1.95 -1.30
C ILE A 200 20.77 -3.28 -1.52
N TYR A 201 20.83 -3.79 -2.74
CA TYR A 201 20.47 -5.16 -3.10
C TYR A 201 21.72 -6.04 -3.02
N ALA A 202 21.82 -6.85 -1.99
CA ALA A 202 22.99 -7.67 -1.72
C ALA A 202 22.75 -9.14 -2.08
N LYS A 203 23.51 -9.65 -3.08
CA LYS A 203 23.53 -11.07 -3.44
C LYS A 203 24.78 -11.74 -2.90
N HIS A 204 24.61 -12.87 -2.25
CA HIS A 204 25.67 -13.71 -1.74
C HIS A 204 25.32 -15.19 -1.98
N ASP A 205 26.29 -16.11 -1.93
CA ASP A 205 26.04 -17.55 -2.09
C ASP A 205 25.08 -18.10 -1.01
N ARG A 206 25.02 -17.48 0.16
CA ARG A 206 24.09 -17.80 1.25
C ARG A 206 22.69 -17.23 1.08
N GLY A 207 22.40 -16.46 0.04
CA GLY A 207 21.08 -15.88 -0.21
C GLY A 207 21.13 -14.42 -0.65
N PHE A 208 20.04 -13.72 -0.38
CA PHE A 208 19.83 -12.34 -0.80
C PHE A 208 19.32 -11.49 0.37
N ALA A 209 19.77 -10.26 0.44
CA ALA A 209 19.27 -9.27 1.39
C ALA A 209 19.06 -7.91 0.71
N LEU A 210 18.03 -7.20 1.14
CA LEU A 210 17.83 -5.79 0.82
C LEU A 210 18.07 -4.96 2.09
N CYS A 211 18.96 -3.99 2.00
CA CYS A 211 19.22 -3.02 3.07
C CYS A 211 18.56 -1.69 2.69
N SER A 212 17.73 -1.17 3.57
CA SER A 212 16.95 0.04 3.33
C SER A 212 17.07 0.99 4.51
N LEU A 213 17.30 2.25 4.23
CA LEU A 213 17.10 3.34 5.17
C LEU A 213 15.59 3.54 5.41
N ARG A 214 15.20 3.86 6.64
CA ARG A 214 13.85 4.32 6.99
C ARG A 214 13.87 5.72 7.61
N SER A 215 14.94 6.02 8.31
CA SER A 215 15.32 7.33 8.81
C SER A 215 16.82 7.29 9.14
N GLN A 216 17.39 8.39 9.58
CA GLN A 216 18.80 8.47 9.99
C GLN A 216 19.15 7.56 11.18
N VAL A 217 18.14 7.01 11.89
CA VAL A 217 18.33 6.16 13.08
C VAL A 217 17.55 4.84 13.01
N LEU A 218 16.91 4.56 11.86
CA LEU A 218 16.12 3.35 11.67
C LEU A 218 16.44 2.71 10.33
N SER A 219 16.85 1.46 10.38
CA SER A 219 17.15 0.62 9.21
C SER A 219 16.11 -0.46 9.04
N ARG A 220 15.84 -0.86 7.81
CA ARG A 220 15.02 -2.02 7.49
C ARG A 220 15.80 -2.97 6.58
N TYR A 221 15.72 -4.24 6.91
CA TYR A 221 16.31 -5.32 6.13
C TYR A 221 15.22 -6.28 5.67
N TYR A 222 15.35 -6.77 4.45
CA TYR A 222 14.59 -7.90 3.95
C TYR A 222 15.57 -9.02 3.65
N ILE A 223 15.37 -10.17 4.26
CA ILE A 223 16.25 -11.33 4.11
C ILE A 223 15.45 -12.41 3.39
N HIS A 224 16.00 -12.91 2.31
CA HIS A 224 15.45 -14.04 1.59
C HIS A 224 15.60 -15.30 2.42
N CYS A 225 14.48 -15.94 2.74
CA CYS A 225 14.42 -17.18 3.52
C CYS A 225 13.83 -18.30 2.67
N LEU A 226 14.50 -19.44 2.59
CA LEU A 226 13.93 -20.64 1.99
C LEU A 226 12.85 -21.21 2.92
N LEU A 227 11.69 -21.56 2.37
CA LEU A 227 10.56 -22.09 3.17
C LEU A 227 10.86 -23.41 3.87
N TYR A 228 11.91 -24.14 3.41
CA TYR A 228 12.36 -25.38 4.03
C TYR A 228 13.22 -25.19 5.31
N THR A 229 13.53 -23.95 5.67
CA THR A 229 14.27 -23.62 6.91
C THR A 229 13.35 -23.00 7.97
N SER A 230 12.03 -23.11 7.82
CA SER A 230 11.04 -22.36 8.60
C SER A 230 10.73 -22.94 10.00
N ASP A 231 11.44 -23.92 10.49
CA ASP A 231 11.29 -24.36 11.89
C ASP A 231 11.77 -23.32 12.93
N ALA A 232 12.34 -22.20 12.46
CA ALA A 232 12.81 -21.12 13.32
C ALA A 232 11.90 -19.87 13.34
N ALA A 233 10.78 -19.89 12.64
CA ALA A 233 9.88 -18.75 12.54
C ALA A 233 8.56 -18.90 13.31
N ASP A 234 8.35 -20.06 13.94
CA ASP A 234 7.14 -20.39 14.74
C ASP A 234 7.40 -20.37 16.25
N GLU A 235 8.58 -19.89 16.71
CA GLU A 235 8.87 -19.65 18.15
C GLU A 235 8.78 -18.16 18.52
#